data_f1b8dd3c28648ae3754f35774edc66d7
#
_entry.id   f1b8dd3c28648ae3754f35774edc66d7
#
_cell.length_a   1.000
_cell.length_b   1.000
_cell.length_c   1.000
_cell.angle_alpha   90.00
_cell.angle_beta   90.00
_cell.angle_gamma   90.00
#
_symmetry.space_group_name_H-M   'P 1'
#
loop_
_entity.id
_entity.type
_entity.pdbx_description
1 polymer ?
#
loop_
_entity_poly.entity_id
_entity_poly.type
_entity_poly.pdbx_seq_one_letter_code
_entity_poly.pdbx_strand_id
1 'polypeptide(L)'
;ERGVDLPSKERFSAAAEVCALLEFYEAVAEEKNINLSTNGDGEIQGDRLMFRRALSNLLSNALRHTPERGEVQVAVAREEGAVRVTVENTGNEIDPKDLPRLFDRFYRADPARTHPGSDGSGLGLSITKAIVEAHGGHVSARSEQGKTRFSLAFPVEPNGH
;
A
#
# COMPACT_ATOMS: atom_id res chain seq x y z
N GLU A 1 -6.32 -4.81 -23.44
CA GLU A 1 -6.27 -3.81 -23.17
C GLU A 1 -6.05 -3.49 -21.79
N ARG A 2 -6.02 -2.48 -21.32
CA ARG A 2 -5.58 -2.21 -20.04
C ARG A 2 -6.67 -1.73 -19.21
N GLY A 3 -6.67 -2.01 -17.96
CA GLY A 3 -7.66 -1.59 -17.06
C GLY A 3 -7.44 -0.23 -16.46
N VAL A 4 -6.31 0.37 -16.74
CA VAL A 4 -5.95 1.64 -16.13
C VAL A 4 -5.39 2.56 -17.20
N ASP A 5 -5.89 3.79 -17.25
CA ASP A 5 -5.37 4.78 -18.16
C ASP A 5 -3.94 5.11 -17.83
N LEU A 6 -3.22 5.63 -18.80
CA LEU A 6 -1.87 6.08 -18.54
C LEU A 6 -1.89 7.17 -17.49
N PRO A 7 -0.99 7.10 -16.51
CA PRO A 7 -0.98 8.10 -15.46
C PRO A 7 -0.49 9.44 -15.98
N SER A 8 -0.98 10.50 -15.38
CA SER A 8 -0.43 11.81 -15.65
C SER A 8 0.99 11.84 -15.08
N LYS A 9 1.80 12.77 -15.59
CA LYS A 9 3.18 12.85 -15.14
C LYS A 9 3.43 14.15 -14.43
N GLU A 10 3.26 14.13 -13.14
CA GLU A 10 3.58 15.26 -12.30
C GLU A 10 4.56 14.81 -11.23
N ARG A 11 5.23 15.75 -10.64
CA ARG A 11 6.13 15.46 -9.54
C ARG A 11 5.46 15.82 -8.24
N PHE A 12 5.55 14.90 -7.29
CA PHE A 12 4.93 15.18 -5.99
C PHE A 12 5.71 14.47 -4.89
N SER A 13 5.58 14.99 -3.67
CA SER A 13 6.21 14.39 -2.51
C SER A 13 5.37 13.20 -2.04
N ALA A 14 5.99 12.03 -2.00
CA ALA A 14 5.29 10.85 -1.48
C ALA A 14 4.92 11.07 -0.01
N ALA A 15 5.83 11.67 0.77
CA ALA A 15 5.57 11.89 2.18
C ALA A 15 4.36 12.79 2.40
N ALA A 16 4.22 13.82 1.58
CA ALA A 16 3.07 14.72 1.72
C ALA A 16 1.75 13.98 1.49
N GLU A 17 1.74 13.10 0.49
CA GLU A 17 0.53 12.31 0.22
C GLU A 17 0.28 11.30 1.32
N VAL A 18 1.33 10.69 1.85
CA VAL A 18 1.19 9.76 2.96
C VAL A 18 0.60 10.47 4.16
N CYS A 19 1.12 11.64 4.51
CA CYS A 19 0.62 12.37 5.66
C CYS A 19 -0.85 12.74 5.51
N ALA A 20 -1.25 13.15 4.31
CA ALA A 20 -2.65 13.50 4.07
C ALA A 20 -3.56 12.28 4.27
N LEU A 21 -3.11 11.12 3.80
CA LEU A 21 -3.91 9.91 3.97
C LEU A 21 -3.95 9.44 5.41
N LEU A 22 -2.83 9.56 6.14
CA LEU A 22 -2.84 9.15 7.54
C LEU A 22 -3.80 10.00 8.36
N GLU A 23 -3.89 11.30 8.06
CA GLU A 23 -4.88 12.14 8.72
C GLU A 23 -6.29 11.64 8.46
N PHE A 24 -6.54 11.21 7.24
CA PHE A 24 -7.86 10.72 6.87
C PHE A 24 -8.22 9.44 7.64
N TYR A 25 -7.24 8.57 7.89
CA TYR A 25 -7.48 7.30 8.56
C TYR A 25 -7.28 7.35 10.07
N GLU A 26 -6.94 8.52 10.61
CA GLU A 26 -6.62 8.64 12.03
C GLU A 26 -7.77 8.20 12.93
N ALA A 27 -8.98 8.58 12.58
CA ALA A 27 -10.13 8.20 13.41
C ALA A 27 -10.35 6.69 13.41
N VAL A 28 -10.16 6.05 12.26
CA VAL A 28 -10.32 4.61 12.18
C VAL A 28 -9.28 3.92 13.05
N ALA A 29 -8.03 4.41 12.99
CA ALA A 29 -6.97 3.82 13.79
C ALA A 29 -7.24 4.01 15.27
N GLU A 30 -7.73 5.18 15.66
CA GLU A 30 -8.03 5.45 17.06
C GLU A 30 -9.08 4.51 17.62
N GLU A 31 -10.09 4.21 16.82
CA GLU A 31 -11.13 3.31 17.27
C GLU A 31 -10.60 1.94 17.65
N LYS A 32 -9.56 1.50 16.98
CA LYS A 32 -8.95 0.21 17.25
C LYS A 32 -7.68 0.33 18.09
N ASN A 33 -7.34 1.54 18.51
CA ASN A 33 -6.11 1.78 19.26
C ASN A 33 -4.88 1.32 18.48
N ILE A 34 -4.90 1.54 17.18
CA ILE A 34 -3.77 1.23 16.32
C ILE A 34 -2.88 2.46 16.20
N ASN A 35 -1.58 2.24 16.31
CA ASN A 35 -0.61 3.32 16.22
C ASN A 35 -0.19 3.49 14.75
N LEU A 36 -0.53 4.65 14.17
CA LEU A 36 -0.12 4.98 12.80
C LEU A 36 1.13 5.84 12.85
N SER A 37 2.10 5.55 12.00
CA SER A 37 3.30 6.36 11.92
C SER A 37 3.84 6.36 10.50
N THR A 38 4.69 7.34 10.22
CA THR A 38 5.33 7.44 8.91
C THR A 38 6.72 8.02 9.05
N ASN A 39 7.59 7.67 8.10
CA ASN A 39 8.92 8.27 8.03
C ASN A 39 9.41 8.24 6.60
N GLY A 40 10.40 9.08 6.33
CA GLY A 40 11.04 9.12 5.03
C GLY A 40 10.33 10.01 4.04
N ASP A 41 10.95 10.18 2.88
CA ASP A 41 10.39 10.97 1.80
C ASP A 41 11.08 10.61 0.50
N GLY A 42 10.41 10.95 -0.59
CA GLY A 42 10.94 10.79 -1.94
C GLY A 42 9.96 11.41 -2.89
N GLU A 43 10.48 11.91 -4.00
CA GLU A 43 9.65 12.52 -5.03
C GLU A 43 9.27 11.47 -6.06
N ILE A 44 7.99 11.38 -6.36
CA ILE A 44 7.48 10.45 -7.34
C ILE A 44 7.05 11.22 -8.58
N GLN A 45 7.33 10.65 -9.73
CA GLN A 45 6.86 11.18 -11.00
C GLN A 45 5.72 10.29 -11.47
N GLY A 46 4.51 10.84 -11.48
CA GLY A 46 3.38 10.05 -11.87
C GLY A 46 2.08 10.76 -11.57
N ASP A 47 1.06 9.95 -11.34
CA ASP A 47 -0.29 10.47 -11.13
C ASP A 47 -0.58 10.46 -9.64
N ARG A 48 -0.68 11.65 -9.06
CA ARG A 48 -0.85 11.80 -7.63
C ARG A 48 -2.14 11.14 -7.13
N LEU A 49 -3.23 11.27 -7.88
CA LEU A 49 -4.50 10.69 -7.44
C LEU A 49 -4.48 9.18 -7.52
N MET A 50 -3.83 8.61 -8.53
CA MET A 50 -3.67 7.17 -8.61
C MET A 50 -2.77 6.67 -7.47
N PHE A 51 -1.72 7.41 -7.15
CA PHE A 51 -0.86 7.05 -6.04
C PHE A 51 -1.66 7.00 -4.73
N ARG A 52 -2.49 8.04 -4.50
CA ARG A 52 -3.32 8.04 -3.31
C ARG A 52 -4.25 6.84 -3.24
N ARG A 53 -4.84 6.50 -4.38
CA ARG A 53 -5.74 5.36 -4.43
C ARG A 53 -5.02 4.07 -4.08
N ALA A 54 -3.84 3.87 -4.67
CA ALA A 54 -3.06 2.68 -4.39
C ALA A 54 -2.69 2.60 -2.92
N LEU A 55 -2.22 3.71 -2.35
CA LEU A 55 -1.82 3.73 -0.96
C LEU A 55 -3.01 3.59 -0.03
N SER A 56 -4.12 4.20 -0.37
CA SER A 56 -5.34 4.07 0.43
C SER A 56 -5.80 2.63 0.50
N ASN A 57 -5.71 1.90 -0.61
CA ASN A 57 -6.07 0.49 -0.60
C ASN A 57 -5.17 -0.31 0.35
N LEU A 58 -3.87 0.00 0.36
CA LEU A 58 -2.96 -0.68 1.28
C LEU A 58 -3.23 -0.32 2.72
N LEU A 59 -3.49 0.95 3.00
CA LEU A 59 -3.75 1.38 4.38
C LEU A 59 -5.04 0.77 4.89
N SER A 60 -6.08 0.78 4.08
CA SER A 60 -7.35 0.19 4.46
C SER A 60 -7.17 -1.29 4.77
N ASN A 61 -6.44 -1.99 3.92
CA ASN A 61 -6.15 -3.39 4.12
C ASN A 61 -5.36 -3.61 5.42
N ALA A 62 -4.34 -2.80 5.64
CA ALA A 62 -3.49 -2.94 6.83
C ALA A 62 -4.30 -2.71 8.10
N LEU A 63 -5.13 -1.67 8.11
CA LEU A 63 -5.93 -1.37 9.30
C LEU A 63 -6.94 -2.48 9.58
N ARG A 64 -7.50 -3.06 8.53
CA ARG A 64 -8.46 -4.13 8.70
C ARG A 64 -7.81 -5.37 9.32
N HIS A 65 -6.56 -5.64 8.99
CA HIS A 65 -5.87 -6.84 9.45
C HIS A 65 -4.99 -6.64 10.68
N THR A 66 -4.89 -5.42 11.17
CA THR A 66 -4.09 -5.16 12.36
C THR A 66 -4.95 -5.32 13.59
N PRO A 67 -4.49 -6.09 14.59
CA PRO A 67 -5.27 -6.24 15.81
C PRO A 67 -5.23 -4.99 16.65
N GLU A 68 -6.14 -4.91 17.60
CA GLU A 68 -6.15 -3.80 18.54
C GLU A 68 -4.79 -3.66 19.21
N ARG A 69 -4.33 -2.41 19.32
CA ARG A 69 -3.03 -2.07 19.90
C ARG A 69 -1.86 -2.43 19.02
N GLY A 70 -2.13 -2.78 17.77
CA GLY A 70 -1.06 -3.02 16.81
C GLY A 70 -0.54 -1.74 16.22
N GLU A 71 0.30 -1.90 15.21
CA GLU A 71 0.95 -0.77 14.57
C GLU A 71 0.86 -0.87 13.07
N VAL A 72 0.71 0.29 12.42
CA VAL A 72 0.84 0.41 10.98
C VAL A 72 1.83 1.52 10.70
N GLN A 73 2.86 1.22 9.93
CA GLN A 73 3.88 2.18 9.60
C GLN A 73 4.03 2.29 8.09
N VAL A 74 4.09 3.53 7.60
CA VAL A 74 4.34 3.79 6.19
C VAL A 74 5.70 4.44 6.08
N ALA A 75 6.57 3.84 5.29
CA ALA A 75 7.92 4.36 5.10
C ALA A 75 8.13 4.68 3.64
N VAL A 76 8.85 5.77 3.38
CA VAL A 76 9.22 6.17 2.02
C VAL A 76 10.73 6.23 1.96
N ALA A 77 11.33 5.52 1.01
CA ALA A 77 12.78 5.48 0.89
C ALA A 77 13.17 5.71 -0.56
N ARG A 78 14.23 6.49 -0.73
CA ARG A 78 14.83 6.66 -2.05
C ARG A 78 15.82 5.54 -2.27
N GLU A 79 15.74 4.95 -3.45
CA GLU A 79 16.68 3.93 -3.86
C GLU A 79 17.20 4.30 -5.22
N GLU A 80 18.25 3.61 -5.64
CA GLU A 80 18.79 3.89 -6.95
C GLU A 80 17.73 3.60 -8.00
N GLY A 81 17.32 4.64 -8.72
CA GLY A 81 16.34 4.51 -9.80
C GLY A 81 14.90 4.34 -9.36
N ALA A 82 14.60 4.46 -8.06
CA ALA A 82 13.24 4.25 -7.62
C ALA A 82 12.96 4.92 -6.28
N VAL A 83 11.68 5.10 -6.02
CA VAL A 83 11.21 5.46 -4.68
C VAL A 83 10.36 4.28 -4.20
N ARG A 84 10.68 3.77 -3.04
CA ARG A 84 9.95 2.63 -2.47
C ARG A 84 9.05 3.10 -1.35
N VAL A 85 7.78 2.73 -1.43
CA VAL A 85 6.80 3.03 -0.39
C VAL A 85 6.40 1.72 0.23
N THR A 86 6.52 1.62 1.55
CA THR A 86 6.27 0.39 2.27
C THR A 86 5.20 0.60 3.32
N VAL A 87 4.22 -0.29 3.35
CA VAL A 87 3.20 -0.29 4.40
C VAL A 87 3.38 -1.56 5.19
N GLU A 88 3.72 -1.42 6.47
CA GLU A 88 3.97 -2.57 7.34
C GLU A 88 2.99 -2.55 8.49
N ASN A 89 2.40 -3.71 8.79
CA ASN A 89 1.49 -3.80 9.91
C ASN A 89 1.78 -5.04 10.75
N THR A 90 1.51 -4.93 12.05
CA THR A 90 1.56 -6.10 12.92
C THR A 90 0.30 -6.92 12.69
N GLY A 91 0.42 -8.22 12.87
CA GLY A 91 -0.72 -9.10 12.69
C GLY A 91 -0.28 -10.53 12.45
N ASN A 92 -1.25 -11.38 12.20
CA ASN A 92 -0.97 -12.77 11.90
C ASN A 92 -0.21 -12.87 10.59
N GLU A 93 0.73 -13.79 10.56
CA GLU A 93 1.51 -13.98 9.35
C GLU A 93 0.66 -14.59 8.27
N ILE A 94 0.95 -14.20 7.04
CA ILE A 94 0.28 -14.74 5.87
C ILE A 94 1.06 -15.98 5.44
N ASP A 95 0.33 -17.04 5.14
CA ASP A 95 0.96 -18.28 4.68
C ASP A 95 1.81 -17.99 3.43
N PRO A 96 3.04 -18.48 3.38
CA PRO A 96 3.89 -18.22 2.20
C PRO A 96 3.25 -18.60 0.88
N LYS A 97 2.38 -19.59 0.88
CA LYS A 97 1.71 -20.00 -0.37
C LYS A 97 0.75 -18.93 -0.87
N ASP A 98 0.26 -18.08 0.03
CA ASP A 98 -0.69 -17.04 -0.36
C ASP A 98 -0.01 -15.75 -0.80
N LEU A 99 1.25 -15.53 -0.38
CA LEU A 99 1.93 -14.28 -0.68
C LEU A 99 1.97 -13.92 -2.15
N PRO A 100 2.36 -14.83 -3.05
CA PRO A 100 2.44 -14.47 -4.46
C PRO A 100 1.07 -14.22 -5.10
N ARG A 101 -0.01 -14.59 -4.42
CA ARG A 101 -1.35 -14.45 -4.97
C ARG A 101 -2.14 -13.30 -4.37
N LEU A 102 -1.56 -12.59 -3.41
CA LEU A 102 -2.31 -11.53 -2.72
C LEU A 102 -2.79 -10.43 -3.63
N PHE A 103 -2.07 -10.20 -4.73
CA PHE A 103 -2.44 -9.15 -5.67
C PHE A 103 -3.31 -9.65 -6.81
N ASP A 104 -3.67 -10.94 -6.81
CA ASP A 104 -4.56 -11.47 -7.85
C ASP A 104 -5.96 -10.95 -7.61
N ARG A 105 -6.70 -10.73 -8.70
CA ARG A 105 -8.07 -10.27 -8.60
C ARG A 105 -8.92 -11.29 -7.85
N PHE A 106 -9.72 -10.80 -6.94
CA PHE A 106 -10.68 -11.60 -6.17
C PHE A 106 -10.04 -12.62 -5.23
N TYR A 107 -8.71 -12.65 -5.14
CA TYR A 107 -8.07 -13.58 -4.23
C TYR A 107 -8.18 -13.07 -2.79
N ARG A 108 -8.49 -13.95 -1.88
CA ARG A 108 -8.49 -13.67 -0.44
C ARG A 108 -7.81 -14.82 0.26
N ALA A 109 -6.86 -14.49 1.14
CA ALA A 109 -6.10 -15.52 1.85
C ALA A 109 -6.99 -16.30 2.80
N ASP A 110 -8.04 -15.67 3.34
CA ASP A 110 -8.93 -16.33 4.28
C ASP A 110 -10.37 -15.88 4.03
N PRO A 111 -11.04 -16.49 3.04
CA PRO A 111 -12.41 -16.08 2.73
C PRO A 111 -13.37 -16.24 3.89
N ALA A 112 -13.10 -17.19 4.79
CA ALA A 112 -14.01 -17.45 5.90
C ALA A 112 -14.02 -16.31 6.91
N ARG A 113 -13.07 -15.42 6.86
CA ARG A 113 -12.99 -14.30 7.80
C ARG A 113 -13.51 -12.99 7.23
N THR A 114 -14.14 -13.05 6.08
CA THR A 114 -14.74 -11.84 5.52
C THR A 114 -15.87 -11.38 6.41
N HIS A 115 -15.82 -10.11 6.78
CA HIS A 115 -16.84 -9.53 7.66
C HIS A 115 -17.80 -8.69 6.86
N PRO A 116 -19.07 -8.63 7.29
CA PRO A 116 -20.00 -7.70 6.66
C PRO A 116 -19.47 -6.28 6.76
N GLY A 117 -19.59 -5.52 5.70
CA GLY A 117 -19.14 -4.15 5.71
C GLY A 117 -17.69 -3.96 5.37
N SER A 118 -16.90 -5.02 5.30
CA SER A 118 -15.53 -4.90 4.87
C SER A 118 -15.47 -4.99 3.36
N ASP A 119 -14.37 -4.54 2.78
CA ASP A 119 -14.17 -4.69 1.35
C ASP A 119 -13.79 -6.13 1.06
N GLY A 120 -14.79 -6.94 0.80
CA GLY A 120 -14.56 -8.35 0.57
C GLY A 120 -14.44 -8.73 -0.88
N SER A 121 -14.36 -7.75 -1.78
CA SER A 121 -14.34 -8.05 -3.21
C SER A 121 -13.04 -8.64 -3.69
N GLY A 122 -11.94 -8.41 -2.96
CA GLY A 122 -10.64 -8.90 -3.40
C GLY A 122 -10.03 -8.06 -4.51
N LEU A 123 -10.54 -6.85 -4.71
CA LEU A 123 -10.06 -6.00 -5.80
C LEU A 123 -9.04 -4.96 -5.36
N GLY A 124 -9.01 -4.62 -4.06
CA GLY A 124 -8.17 -3.52 -3.61
C GLY A 124 -6.70 -3.71 -3.93
N LEU A 125 -6.15 -4.88 -3.63
CA LEU A 125 -4.72 -5.11 -3.87
C LEU A 125 -4.42 -5.25 -5.36
N SER A 126 -5.34 -5.83 -6.14
CA SER A 126 -5.11 -5.93 -7.58
C SER A 126 -5.15 -4.56 -8.24
N ILE A 127 -5.98 -3.66 -7.74
CA ILE A 127 -6.00 -2.29 -8.24
C ILE A 127 -4.69 -1.59 -7.91
N THR A 128 -4.18 -1.78 -6.70
CA THR A 128 -2.88 -1.23 -6.32
C THR A 128 -1.79 -1.71 -7.27
N LYS A 129 -1.77 -3.01 -7.56
CA LYS A 129 -0.78 -3.55 -8.47
C LYS A 129 -0.91 -2.92 -9.86
N ALA A 130 -2.15 -2.79 -10.36
CA ALA A 130 -2.35 -2.21 -11.69
C ALA A 130 -1.85 -0.77 -11.74
N ILE A 131 -2.09 0.00 -10.68
CA ILE A 131 -1.65 1.39 -10.64
C ILE A 131 -0.13 1.46 -10.65
N VAL A 132 0.52 0.65 -9.81
CA VAL A 132 1.98 0.68 -9.73
C VAL A 132 2.59 0.25 -11.06
N GLU A 133 2.03 -0.78 -11.68
CA GLU A 133 2.55 -1.26 -12.96
C GLU A 133 2.32 -0.24 -14.07
N ALA A 134 1.22 0.52 -14.00
CA ALA A 134 0.99 1.59 -14.98
C ALA A 134 2.05 2.67 -14.87
N HIS A 135 2.69 2.77 -13.70
CA HIS A 135 3.80 3.71 -13.50
C HIS A 135 5.16 3.09 -13.83
N GLY A 136 5.17 1.86 -14.32
CA GLY A 136 6.42 1.17 -14.63
C GLY A 136 7.07 0.52 -13.44
N GLY A 137 6.38 0.46 -12.31
CA GLY A 137 6.94 -0.10 -11.10
C GLY A 137 6.46 -1.51 -10.82
N HIS A 138 6.69 -1.96 -9.61
CA HIS A 138 6.28 -3.30 -9.22
C HIS A 138 5.93 -3.36 -7.74
N VAL A 139 5.21 -4.40 -7.36
CA VAL A 139 4.74 -4.59 -5.99
C VAL A 139 5.31 -5.88 -5.43
N SER A 140 5.42 -5.94 -4.11
CA SER A 140 5.84 -7.16 -3.44
C SER A 140 5.24 -7.20 -2.05
N ALA A 141 5.27 -8.38 -1.44
CA ALA A 141 4.74 -8.56 -0.09
C ALA A 141 5.60 -9.54 0.67
N ARG A 142 5.72 -9.30 1.96
CA ARG A 142 6.42 -10.18 2.87
C ARG A 142 5.63 -10.32 4.15
N SER A 143 5.71 -11.48 4.78
CA SER A 143 5.05 -11.70 6.05
C SER A 143 5.95 -12.58 6.89
N GLU A 144 6.43 -12.04 8.02
CA GLU A 144 7.31 -12.79 8.90
C GLU A 144 7.39 -12.09 10.25
N GLN A 145 7.64 -12.86 11.28
CA GLN A 145 7.86 -12.33 12.63
C GLN A 145 6.71 -11.46 13.12
N GLY A 146 5.50 -11.87 12.78
CA GLY A 146 4.32 -11.15 13.24
C GLY A 146 4.05 -9.85 12.52
N LYS A 147 4.68 -9.65 11.37
CA LYS A 147 4.48 -8.42 10.59
C LYS A 147 4.27 -8.75 9.13
N THR A 148 3.44 -7.96 8.48
CA THR A 148 3.21 -8.06 7.05
C THR A 148 3.61 -6.75 6.41
N ARG A 149 4.36 -6.83 5.31
CA ARG A 149 4.88 -5.65 4.64
C ARG A 149 4.54 -5.71 3.16
N PHE A 150 3.90 -4.65 2.68
CA PHE A 150 3.67 -4.46 1.26
C PHE A 150 4.58 -3.36 0.76
N SER A 151 5.26 -3.60 -0.35
CA SER A 151 6.20 -2.63 -0.91
C SER A 151 5.79 -2.26 -2.33
N LEU A 152 5.81 -0.97 -2.61
CA LEU A 152 5.54 -0.43 -3.94
C LEU A 152 6.80 0.29 -4.39
N ALA A 153 7.32 -0.08 -5.56
CA ALA A 153 8.49 0.59 -6.12
C ALA A 153 8.07 1.40 -7.34
N PHE A 154 8.33 2.69 -7.31
CA PHE A 154 8.01 3.60 -8.41
C PHE A 154 9.31 4.06 -9.05
N PRO A 155 9.52 3.81 -10.34
CA PRO A 155 10.77 4.25 -10.97
C PRO A 155 10.82 5.76 -11.06
N VAL A 156 12.03 6.30 -10.91
CA VAL A 156 12.25 7.73 -11.09
C VAL A 156 13.42 7.89 -12.03
N GLU A 157 13.37 8.98 -12.77
CA GLU A 157 14.43 9.23 -13.72
C GLU A 157 15.69 9.69 -13.01
N PRO A 158 16.83 9.18 -13.42
CA PRO A 158 18.09 9.64 -12.83
C PRO A 158 18.24 11.13 -13.08
N ASN A 159 18.91 11.78 -12.15
CA ASN A 159 19.25 13.19 -12.27
C ASN A 159 18.07 14.13 -12.21
N GLY A 160 16.90 13.64 -11.95
CA GLY A 160 15.76 14.51 -11.78
C GLY A 160 15.37 15.28 -13.03
N HIS A 161 15.64 14.73 -14.16
CA HIS A 161 15.25 15.38 -15.41
C HIS A 161 13.79 15.29 -15.64
#